data_59f2346ad2553ec05d8eb778b2521dd5
#
_entry.id   59f2346ad2553ec05d8eb778b2521dd5
#
_cell.length_a   1.000
_cell.length_b   1.000
_cell.length_c   1.000
_cell.angle_alpha   90.00
_cell.angle_beta   90.00
_cell.angle_gamma   90.00
#
_symmetry.space_group_name_H-M   'P 1'
#
loop_
_entity.id
_entity.type
_entity.pdbx_description
1 polymer ?
#
loop_
_entity_poly.entity_id
_entity_poly.type
_entity_poly.pdbx_seq_one_letter_code
_entity_poly.pdbx_strand_id
1 'polypeptide(L)'
;MVMPRDSFQMQVQSNVLQSWQQLVRSVEESLDVLEKGLDEASEMRHICTDEWCVATEHVLDELSNSLFSISEPRWASEEDGRKLRALKRRVHDLYGKYKAVTKH
;
A
#
# COMPACT_ATOMS: atom_id res chain seq x y z
N MET A 1 15.84 -38.24 5.17
CA MET A 1 16.67 -37.52 4.20
C MET A 1 15.82 -36.58 3.38
N VAL A 2 16.11 -35.29 3.43
CA VAL A 2 15.37 -34.29 2.67
C VAL A 2 15.78 -34.39 1.21
N MET A 3 14.80 -34.56 0.34
CA MET A 3 15.06 -34.58 -1.10
C MET A 3 15.47 -33.17 -1.56
N PRO A 4 16.52 -33.04 -2.42
CA PRO A 4 16.93 -31.74 -2.95
C PRO A 4 15.78 -30.96 -3.57
N ARG A 5 14.85 -31.64 -4.18
CA ARG A 5 13.68 -31.09 -4.80
C ARG A 5 12.77 -30.35 -3.81
N ASP A 6 12.53 -30.94 -2.63
CA ASP A 6 11.70 -30.32 -1.58
C ASP A 6 12.37 -29.08 -1.00
N SER A 7 13.69 -29.18 -0.76
CA SER A 7 14.48 -28.05 -0.27
C SER A 7 14.44 -26.88 -1.25
N PHE A 8 14.53 -27.16 -2.53
CA PHE A 8 14.45 -26.15 -3.58
C PHE A 8 13.10 -25.44 -3.58
N GLN A 9 12.01 -26.19 -3.49
CA GLN A 9 10.67 -25.62 -3.47
C GLN A 9 10.43 -24.72 -2.26
N MET A 10 10.86 -25.18 -1.08
CA MET A 10 10.74 -24.42 0.16
C MET A 10 11.52 -23.11 0.07
N GLN A 11 12.71 -23.15 -0.50
CA GLN A 11 13.54 -21.96 -0.66
C GLN A 11 12.89 -20.93 -1.59
N VAL A 12 12.34 -21.40 -2.71
CA VAL A 12 11.65 -20.52 -3.67
C VAL A 12 10.43 -19.88 -3.02
N GLN A 13 9.62 -20.66 -2.32
CA GLN A 13 8.43 -20.16 -1.63
C GLN A 13 8.80 -19.11 -0.58
N SER A 14 9.85 -19.38 0.20
CA SER A 14 10.33 -18.44 1.21
C SER A 14 10.78 -17.13 0.59
N ASN A 15 11.51 -17.17 -0.51
CA ASN A 15 11.97 -15.98 -1.21
C ASN A 15 10.82 -15.15 -1.76
N VAL A 16 9.83 -15.82 -2.35
CA VAL A 16 8.64 -15.14 -2.88
C VAL A 16 7.84 -14.48 -1.76
N LEU A 17 7.66 -15.18 -0.64
CA LEU A 17 6.94 -14.64 0.51
C LEU A 17 7.67 -13.41 1.08
N GLN A 18 8.97 -13.46 1.21
CA GLN A 18 9.76 -12.33 1.70
C GLN A 18 9.61 -11.11 0.77
N SER A 19 9.65 -11.34 -0.54
CA SER A 19 9.47 -10.26 -1.51
C SER A 19 8.09 -9.65 -1.40
N TRP A 20 7.07 -10.48 -1.22
CA TRP A 20 5.69 -10.06 -1.03
C TRP A 20 5.55 -9.21 0.23
N GLN A 21 6.13 -9.66 1.33
CA GLN A 21 6.10 -8.95 2.62
C GLN A 21 6.83 -7.61 2.52
N GLN A 22 7.94 -7.55 1.80
CA GLN A 22 8.66 -6.29 1.54
C GLN A 22 7.82 -5.32 0.72
N LEU A 23 7.15 -5.82 -0.31
CA LEU A 23 6.27 -5.00 -1.14
C LEU A 23 5.13 -4.40 -0.30
N VAL A 24 4.49 -5.22 0.52
CA VAL A 24 3.41 -4.77 1.41
C VAL A 24 3.92 -3.71 2.38
N ARG A 25 5.10 -3.91 2.94
CA ARG A 25 5.73 -2.94 3.85
C ARG A 25 6.03 -1.62 3.14
N SER A 26 6.56 -1.68 1.91
CA SER A 26 6.86 -0.48 1.13
C SER A 26 5.60 0.32 0.82
N VAL A 27 4.51 -0.36 0.50
CA VAL A 27 3.23 0.30 0.27
C VAL A 27 2.73 0.94 1.57
N GLU A 28 2.84 0.25 2.70
CA GLU A 28 2.45 0.78 4.01
C GLU A 28 3.22 2.07 4.34
N GLU A 29 4.54 2.06 4.15
CA GLU A 29 5.37 3.23 4.37
C GLU A 29 4.98 4.39 3.45
N SER A 30 4.66 4.09 2.20
CA SER A 30 4.20 5.10 1.24
C SER A 30 2.87 5.71 1.66
N LEU A 31 1.97 4.88 2.18
CA LEU A 31 0.68 5.37 2.70
C LEU A 31 0.87 6.26 3.93
N ASP A 32 1.84 5.93 4.79
CA ASP A 32 2.17 6.76 5.95
C ASP A 32 2.64 8.15 5.52
N VAL A 33 3.53 8.22 4.54
CA VAL A 33 4.03 9.48 4.01
C VAL A 33 2.91 10.29 3.36
N LEU A 34 2.06 9.62 2.59
CA LEU A 34 0.95 10.29 1.91
C LEU A 34 -0.07 10.81 2.92
N GLU A 35 -0.42 10.03 3.92
CA GLU A 35 -1.37 10.44 4.96
C GLU A 35 -0.86 11.67 5.70
N LYS A 36 0.42 11.67 6.06
CA LYS A 36 1.05 12.82 6.71
C LYS A 36 0.95 14.07 5.84
N GLY A 37 1.23 13.93 4.55
CA GLY A 37 1.12 15.03 3.60
C GLY A 37 -0.30 15.56 3.50
N LEU A 38 -1.30 14.68 3.48
CA LEU A 38 -2.70 15.07 3.44
C LEU A 38 -3.13 15.78 4.73
N ASP A 39 -2.66 15.31 5.89
CA ASP A 39 -2.97 15.93 7.17
C ASP A 39 -2.36 17.33 7.26
N GLU A 40 -1.12 17.51 6.80
CA GLU A 40 -0.47 18.82 6.73
C GLU A 40 -1.23 19.77 5.80
N ALA A 41 -1.65 19.29 4.64
CA ALA A 41 -2.42 20.10 3.69
C ALA A 41 -3.80 20.48 4.25
N SER A 42 -4.40 19.60 5.04
CA SER A 42 -5.67 19.88 5.71
C SER A 42 -5.55 21.05 6.70
N GLU A 43 -4.41 21.16 7.37
CA GLU A 43 -4.14 22.26 8.30
C GLU A 43 -3.86 23.58 7.57
N MET A 44 -3.35 23.49 6.36
CA MET A 44 -3.01 24.67 5.54
C MET A 44 -4.04 24.86 4.43
N ARG A 45 -5.11 25.51 4.75
CA ARG A 45 -6.33 25.64 3.92
C ARG A 45 -6.15 26.16 2.48
N HIS A 46 -4.98 26.59 2.10
CA HIS A 46 -4.76 27.25 0.80
C HIS A 46 -3.79 26.51 -0.12
N ILE A 47 -3.42 25.28 0.23
CA ILE A 47 -2.36 24.58 -0.49
C ILE A 47 -2.87 23.74 -1.66
N CYS A 48 -4.17 23.59 -1.82
CA CYS A 48 -4.66 22.84 -2.96
C CYS A 48 -4.52 23.67 -4.23
N THR A 49 -3.29 23.78 -4.73
CA THR A 49 -3.06 24.27 -6.07
C THR A 49 -3.39 23.14 -7.04
N ASP A 50 -3.72 23.48 -8.27
CA ASP A 50 -4.02 22.50 -9.29
C ASP A 50 -2.89 21.47 -9.45
N GLU A 51 -1.64 21.95 -9.40
CA GLU A 51 -0.46 21.08 -9.50
C GLU A 51 -0.39 20.08 -8.34
N TRP A 52 -0.56 20.56 -7.12
CA TRP A 52 -0.49 19.71 -5.93
C TRP A 52 -1.63 18.68 -5.93
N CYS A 53 -2.84 19.13 -6.26
CA CYS A 53 -4.01 18.26 -6.28
C CYS A 53 -3.87 17.16 -7.33
N VAL A 54 -3.44 17.52 -8.54
CA VAL A 54 -3.26 16.54 -9.63
C VAL A 54 -2.16 15.56 -9.28
N ALA A 55 -1.03 16.02 -8.75
CA ALA A 55 0.08 15.15 -8.36
C ALA A 55 -0.34 14.20 -7.24
N THR A 56 -1.08 14.67 -6.25
CA THR A 56 -1.54 13.86 -5.12
C THR A 56 -2.53 12.80 -5.58
N GLU A 57 -3.48 13.17 -6.43
CA GLU A 57 -4.43 12.23 -7.00
C GLU A 57 -3.72 11.13 -7.78
N HIS A 58 -2.72 11.51 -8.57
CA HIS A 58 -1.92 10.57 -9.34
C HIS A 58 -1.19 9.56 -8.44
N VAL A 59 -0.58 10.04 -7.37
CA VAL A 59 0.10 9.17 -6.39
C VAL A 59 -0.90 8.22 -5.72
N LEU A 60 -2.06 8.73 -5.33
CA LEU A 60 -3.13 7.89 -4.74
C LEU A 60 -3.57 6.80 -5.71
N ASP A 61 -3.78 7.16 -6.98
CA ASP A 61 -4.21 6.21 -8.00
C ASP A 61 -3.14 5.14 -8.24
N GLU A 62 -1.87 5.53 -8.28
CA GLU A 62 -0.77 4.58 -8.43
C GLU A 62 -0.67 3.62 -7.25
N LEU A 63 -0.77 4.14 -6.03
CA LEU A 63 -0.74 3.30 -4.82
C LEU A 63 -1.94 2.37 -4.77
N SER A 64 -3.11 2.88 -5.12
CA SER A 64 -4.33 2.07 -5.19
C SER A 64 -4.19 0.94 -6.19
N ASN A 65 -3.75 1.25 -7.40
CA ASN A 65 -3.56 0.24 -8.46
C ASN A 65 -2.53 -0.81 -8.04
N SER A 66 -1.41 -0.38 -7.47
CA SER A 66 -0.38 -1.30 -6.98
C SER A 66 -0.93 -2.22 -5.90
N LEU A 67 -1.64 -1.65 -4.94
CA LEU A 67 -2.16 -2.39 -3.79
C LEU A 67 -3.24 -3.40 -4.21
N PHE A 68 -4.17 -2.98 -5.07
CA PHE A 68 -5.26 -3.85 -5.52
C PHE A 68 -4.80 -4.91 -6.52
N SER A 69 -3.60 -4.77 -7.09
CA SER A 69 -3.00 -5.80 -7.93
C SER A 69 -2.26 -6.87 -7.12
N ILE A 70 -2.02 -6.64 -5.82
CA ILE A 70 -1.35 -7.60 -4.96
C ILE A 70 -2.30 -8.72 -4.60
N SER A 71 -1.92 -9.95 -4.95
CA SER A 71 -2.67 -11.15 -4.57
C SER A 71 -2.06 -11.75 -3.31
N GLU A 72 -2.89 -12.34 -2.44
CA GLU A 72 -2.40 -13.08 -1.29
C GLU A 72 -1.72 -14.36 -1.77
N PRO A 73 -0.45 -14.62 -1.39
CA PRO A 73 0.16 -15.90 -1.68
C PRO A 73 -0.58 -17.02 -0.94
N ARG A 74 -0.58 -18.20 -1.54
CA ARG A 74 -1.22 -19.40 -0.98
C ARG A 74 -0.74 -19.74 0.41
N TRP A 75 0.53 -19.49 0.64
CA TRP A 75 1.23 -19.82 1.88
C TRP A 75 1.40 -18.63 2.82
N ALA A 76 0.74 -17.52 2.54
CA ALA A 76 0.73 -16.36 3.43
C ALA A 76 -0.06 -16.69 4.70
N SER A 77 0.36 -16.12 5.82
CA SER A 77 -0.35 -16.30 7.08
C SER A 77 -1.66 -15.50 7.08
N GLU A 78 -2.56 -15.83 7.99
CA GLU A 78 -3.77 -15.04 8.22
C GLU A 78 -3.45 -13.59 8.56
N GLU A 79 -2.38 -13.38 9.30
CA GLU A 79 -1.92 -12.05 9.68
C GLU A 79 -1.51 -11.25 8.46
N ASP A 80 -0.76 -11.86 7.53
CA ASP A 80 -0.36 -11.23 6.28
C ASP A 80 -1.58 -10.83 5.44
N GLY A 81 -2.56 -11.71 5.32
CA GLY A 81 -3.79 -11.43 4.60
C GLY A 81 -4.59 -10.30 5.24
N ARG A 82 -4.67 -10.30 6.55
CA ARG A 82 -5.36 -9.26 7.31
C ARG A 82 -4.70 -7.90 7.09
N LYS A 83 -3.38 -7.88 7.12
CA LYS A 83 -2.59 -6.66 6.87
C LYS A 83 -2.87 -6.11 5.48
N LEU A 84 -2.88 -6.96 4.47
CA LEU A 84 -3.16 -6.53 3.10
C LEU A 84 -4.56 -5.92 2.98
N ARG A 85 -5.56 -6.56 3.57
CA ARG A 85 -6.93 -6.06 3.55
C ARG A 85 -7.07 -4.74 4.29
N ALA A 86 -6.35 -4.60 5.42
CA ALA A 86 -6.34 -3.35 6.17
C ALA A 86 -5.73 -2.20 5.35
N LEU A 87 -4.67 -2.48 4.60
CA LEU A 87 -4.06 -1.48 3.73
C LEU A 87 -5.01 -1.05 2.59
N LYS A 88 -5.77 -1.99 2.05
CA LYS A 88 -6.76 -1.68 1.01
C LYS A 88 -7.85 -0.74 1.54
N ARG A 89 -8.32 -0.96 2.77
CA ARG A 89 -9.27 -0.06 3.42
C ARG A 89 -8.65 1.29 3.69
N ARG A 90 -7.38 1.30 4.09
CA ARG A 90 -6.66 2.54 4.37
C ARG A 90 -6.54 3.43 3.12
N VAL A 91 -6.28 2.84 1.96
CA VAL A 91 -6.28 3.59 0.69
C VAL A 91 -7.63 4.25 0.45
N HIS A 92 -8.70 3.52 0.69
CA HIS A 92 -10.05 4.06 0.56
C HIS A 92 -10.27 5.26 1.49
N ASP A 93 -9.82 5.16 2.74
CA ASP A 93 -9.93 6.26 3.70
C ASP A 93 -9.10 7.47 3.28
N LEU A 94 -7.93 7.24 2.67
CA LEU A 94 -7.08 8.32 2.18
C LEU A 94 -7.71 9.07 1.01
N TYR A 95 -8.46 8.39 0.14
CA TYR A 95 -9.25 9.06 -0.89
C TYR A 95 -10.27 10.01 -0.26
N GLY A 96 -10.91 9.58 0.83
CA GLY A 96 -11.83 10.44 1.57
C GLY A 96 -11.14 11.69 2.13
N LYS A 97 -9.96 11.54 2.72
CA LYS A 97 -9.15 12.65 3.21
C LYS A 97 -8.76 13.60 2.07
N TYR A 98 -8.33 13.03 0.95
CA TYR A 98 -7.96 13.81 -0.22
C TYR A 98 -9.14 14.66 -0.71
N LYS A 99 -10.30 14.06 -0.84
CA LYS A 99 -11.52 14.78 -1.26
C LYS A 99 -11.88 15.89 -0.29
N ALA A 100 -11.72 15.66 1.00
CA ALA A 100 -12.00 16.68 2.01
C ALA A 100 -11.05 17.88 1.89
N VAL A 101 -9.77 17.62 1.57
CA VAL A 101 -8.77 18.68 1.37
C VAL A 101 -9.05 19.47 0.09
N THR A 102 -9.54 18.82 -0.95
CA THR A 102 -9.78 19.45 -2.25
C THR A 102 -11.14 20.16 -2.34
N LYS A 103 -12.04 19.89 -1.42
CA LYS A 103 -13.34 20.54 -1.36
C LYS A 103 -13.25 21.89 -0.65
N HIS A 104 -13.19 22.96 -1.39
CA HIS A 104 -13.26 24.31 -0.83
C HIS A 104 -14.37 25.09 -1.47
#